data_b15f6ad545f6e8a33126c32b2aac9209
#
_entry.id   b15f6ad545f6e8a33126c32b2aac9209
#
_cell.length_a   1.000
_cell.length_b   1.000
_cell.length_c   1.000
_cell.angle_alpha   90.00
_cell.angle_beta   90.00
_cell.angle_gamma   90.00
#
_symmetry.space_group_name_H-M   'P 1'
#
loop_
_entity.id
_entity.type
_entity.pdbx_description
1 polymer ?
#
loop_
_entity_poly.entity_id
_entity_poly.type
_entity_poly.pdbx_seq_one_letter_code
_entity_poly.pdbx_strand_id
1 'polypeptide(L)'
;MALSDIIFIKGQGGLGTPLPGEDFISGIPFYTANANLPSGFSTANRIKSFGSIQDAEAAGIKSDYSDATAATATYTVTAIGTDGDTVNITINEPGGTSTNLGTYKKVAADTTVTLVATAITAIINAGTVNHGYTASSAAGVVTITAPKRFGSGLNTGTPIVVTIVGAIAGTLVQFSGGVASLQAVWHYHIKEYFRMQPSGLLFVGFFAVPVTYDFTEIQTMQVFANGKIRQIGIYKDGTTPSTGDMGLIQGVLNTLDTLHMPISCVLYTANMVSITDLTTLTDLNLLNAPKVSSVISQDGAGLGNFLFLTTGKSITTLGATLGTIALS
;
A
#
# COMPACT_ATOMS: atom_id res chain seq x y z
N MET A 1 -59.38 -1.35 8.65
CA MET A 1 -58.53 -0.82 7.58
C MET A 1 -57.11 -0.76 8.10
N ALA A 2 -56.27 -1.59 7.56
CA ALA A 2 -54.87 -1.61 8.02
C ALA A 2 -54.11 -0.42 7.42
N LEU A 3 -53.53 0.39 8.26
CA LEU A 3 -52.71 1.56 7.88
C LEU A 3 -51.37 1.18 7.25
N SER A 4 -51.14 -0.09 7.00
CA SER A 4 -49.87 -0.59 6.43
C SER A 4 -49.65 -0.18 4.98
N ASP A 5 -50.70 0.14 4.25
CA ASP A 5 -50.59 0.44 2.81
C ASP A 5 -49.97 1.81 2.51
N ILE A 6 -49.96 2.69 3.51
CA ILE A 6 -49.40 4.04 3.32
C ILE A 6 -47.85 4.02 3.24
N ILE A 7 -47.24 2.98 3.76
CA ILE A 7 -45.77 2.85 3.81
C ILE A 7 -45.21 2.53 2.42
N PHE A 8 -45.97 1.89 1.55
CA PHE A 8 -45.52 1.52 0.20
C PHE A 8 -45.33 2.72 -0.74
N ILE A 9 -46.03 3.79 -0.49
CA ILE A 9 -45.89 5.01 -1.30
C ILE A 9 -44.56 5.68 -1.07
N LYS A 10 -43.98 5.49 0.12
CA LYS A 10 -42.67 6.03 0.45
C LYS A 10 -41.51 5.40 -0.34
N GLY A 11 -41.67 4.13 -0.73
CA GLY A 11 -40.66 3.43 -1.55
C GLY A 11 -40.65 3.84 -3.02
N GLN A 12 -41.77 4.36 -3.50
CA GLN A 12 -41.86 4.78 -4.92
C GLN A 12 -41.36 6.20 -5.17
N GLY A 13 -41.23 6.99 -4.13
CA GLY A 13 -40.55 8.27 -4.21
C GLY A 13 -39.02 8.16 -4.35
N GLY A 14 -38.52 6.95 -4.41
CA GLY A 14 -37.08 6.65 -4.52
C GLY A 14 -36.40 7.07 -5.82
N LEU A 15 -37.07 7.79 -6.68
CA LEU A 15 -36.49 8.61 -7.73
C LEU A 15 -36.36 10.08 -7.28
N GLY A 16 -36.74 10.40 -6.06
CA GLY A 16 -36.42 11.69 -5.45
C GLY A 16 -34.89 11.76 -5.23
N THR A 17 -34.36 12.94 -5.44
CA THR A 17 -32.99 13.25 -5.07
C THR A 17 -32.67 12.68 -3.69
N PRO A 18 -31.61 11.90 -3.53
CA PRO A 18 -31.16 11.44 -2.23
C PRO A 18 -31.13 12.57 -1.23
N LEU A 19 -31.45 12.30 0.02
CA LEU A 19 -31.32 13.33 1.06
C LEU A 19 -29.85 13.85 1.04
N PRO A 20 -29.64 15.16 1.00
CA PRO A 20 -28.28 15.71 1.03
C PRO A 20 -27.50 15.11 2.19
N GLY A 21 -26.39 14.46 1.91
CA GLY A 21 -25.52 13.82 2.90
C GLY A 21 -25.67 12.31 3.06
N GLU A 22 -26.60 11.63 2.39
CA GLU A 22 -26.69 10.15 2.44
C GLU A 22 -25.89 9.44 1.33
N ASP A 23 -25.64 10.10 0.19
CA ASP A 23 -24.93 9.49 -0.94
C ASP A 23 -23.41 9.50 -0.76
N PHE A 24 -22.91 10.24 0.20
CA PHE A 24 -21.48 10.34 0.50
C PHE A 24 -20.95 9.28 1.46
N ILE A 25 -21.74 8.23 1.73
CA ILE A 25 -21.38 7.18 2.67
C ILE A 25 -20.81 5.99 1.92
N SER A 26 -19.50 5.82 2.03
CA SER A 26 -18.76 4.77 1.35
C SER A 26 -18.11 3.80 2.32
N GLY A 27 -17.69 2.63 1.84
CA GLY A 27 -16.94 1.63 2.60
C GLY A 27 -15.70 1.13 1.86
N ILE A 28 -14.65 0.80 2.60
CA ILE A 28 -13.48 0.09 2.07
C ILE A 28 -13.07 -1.02 3.06
N PRO A 29 -13.29 -2.30 2.75
CA PRO A 29 -12.65 -3.40 3.44
C PRO A 29 -11.22 -3.59 2.95
N PHE A 30 -10.29 -3.72 3.89
CA PHE A 30 -8.92 -4.16 3.68
C PHE A 30 -8.73 -5.53 4.34
N TYR A 31 -7.81 -6.33 3.79
CA TYR A 31 -7.48 -7.64 4.30
C TYR A 31 -6.05 -7.65 4.84
N THR A 32 -5.88 -8.08 6.10
CA THR A 32 -4.58 -8.12 6.74
C THR A 32 -4.53 -9.13 7.89
N ALA A 33 -3.33 -9.58 8.24
CA ALA A 33 -3.13 -10.39 9.46
C ALA A 33 -3.45 -9.57 10.71
N ASN A 34 -3.93 -10.22 11.76
CA ASN A 34 -4.28 -9.55 13.03
C ASN A 34 -3.10 -8.78 13.65
N ALA A 35 -1.88 -9.26 13.44
CA ALA A 35 -0.66 -8.61 13.93
C ALA A 35 -0.37 -7.25 13.27
N ASN A 36 -0.96 -6.99 12.09
CA ASN A 36 -0.71 -5.78 11.30
C ASN A 36 -1.85 -4.75 11.42
N LEU A 37 -2.82 -4.97 12.33
CA LEU A 37 -3.90 -4.01 12.54
C LEU A 37 -3.34 -2.66 12.98
N PRO A 38 -3.86 -1.53 12.45
CA PRO A 38 -3.52 -0.19 12.96
C PRO A 38 -3.89 -0.07 14.44
N SER A 39 -3.16 0.76 15.19
CA SER A 39 -3.26 0.83 16.66
C SER A 39 -4.66 1.18 17.19
N GLY A 40 -5.48 1.86 16.41
CA GLY A 40 -6.86 2.15 16.76
C GLY A 40 -7.84 1.02 16.50
N PHE A 41 -7.42 -0.10 15.92
CA PHE A 41 -8.25 -1.26 15.60
C PHE A 41 -7.87 -2.47 16.45
N SER A 42 -8.78 -3.40 16.58
CA SER A 42 -8.55 -4.67 17.26
C SER A 42 -9.38 -5.78 16.62
N THR A 43 -9.15 -7.01 17.00
CA THR A 43 -9.95 -8.15 16.53
C THR A 43 -11.44 -8.04 16.90
N ALA A 44 -11.77 -7.30 17.97
CA ALA A 44 -13.14 -7.01 18.38
C ALA A 44 -13.73 -5.76 17.73
N ASN A 45 -12.88 -4.78 17.35
CA ASN A 45 -13.29 -3.51 16.75
C ASN A 45 -12.59 -3.31 15.40
N ARG A 46 -13.05 -4.03 14.38
CA ARG A 46 -12.44 -4.07 13.05
C ARG A 46 -12.92 -2.97 12.11
N ILE A 47 -14.04 -2.31 12.43
CA ILE A 47 -14.67 -1.33 11.54
C ILE A 47 -14.77 0.00 12.26
N LYS A 48 -14.40 1.08 11.55
CA LYS A 48 -14.57 2.46 12.00
C LYS A 48 -15.04 3.34 10.87
N SER A 49 -15.68 4.47 11.21
CA SER A 49 -16.05 5.51 10.27
C SER A 49 -15.14 6.73 10.46
N PHE A 50 -14.79 7.37 9.35
CA PHE A 50 -13.95 8.56 9.31
C PHE A 50 -14.62 9.66 8.49
N GLY A 51 -14.57 10.89 8.99
CA GLY A 51 -14.99 12.09 8.28
C GLY A 51 -13.83 12.82 7.60
N SER A 52 -12.59 12.40 7.87
CA SER A 52 -11.39 13.00 7.30
C SER A 52 -10.21 12.04 7.31
N ILE A 53 -9.16 12.37 6.54
CA ILE A 53 -7.90 11.61 6.59
C ILE A 53 -7.22 11.73 7.96
N GLN A 54 -7.35 12.86 8.64
CA GLN A 54 -6.79 13.10 9.96
C GLN A 54 -7.40 12.15 11.01
N ASP A 55 -8.70 11.85 10.91
CA ASP A 55 -9.35 10.86 11.78
C ASP A 55 -8.79 9.45 11.57
N ALA A 56 -8.51 9.09 10.31
CA ALA A 56 -7.87 7.81 9.98
C ALA A 56 -6.43 7.74 10.50
N GLU A 57 -5.68 8.84 10.40
CA GLU A 57 -4.31 8.95 10.94
C GLU A 57 -4.31 8.86 12.48
N ALA A 58 -5.27 9.50 13.16
CA ALA A 58 -5.47 9.39 14.61
C ALA A 58 -5.82 7.95 15.04
N ALA A 59 -6.49 7.17 14.17
CA ALA A 59 -6.76 5.77 14.38
C ALA A 59 -5.58 4.84 14.02
N GLY A 60 -4.40 5.41 13.70
CA GLY A 60 -3.17 4.67 13.45
C GLY A 60 -2.94 4.23 12.00
N ILE A 61 -3.75 4.69 11.04
CA ILE A 61 -3.51 4.46 9.61
C ILE A 61 -2.59 5.56 9.10
N LYS A 62 -1.28 5.31 9.05
CA LYS A 62 -0.28 6.34 8.80
C LYS A 62 0.48 6.11 7.50
N SER A 63 1.00 7.20 6.94
CA SER A 63 1.90 7.19 5.77
C SER A 63 3.38 7.35 6.15
N ASP A 64 3.74 7.15 7.41
CA ASP A 64 5.09 7.36 7.93
C ASP A 64 6.01 6.13 7.81
N TYR A 65 5.51 5.06 7.20
CA TYR A 65 6.21 3.78 7.03
C TYR A 65 6.71 3.16 8.35
N SER A 66 6.07 3.47 9.48
CA SER A 66 6.48 2.97 10.79
C SER A 66 6.34 1.45 10.92
N ASP A 67 5.37 0.86 10.21
CA ASP A 67 5.12 -0.58 10.13
C ASP A 67 6.06 -1.32 9.15
N ALA A 68 6.86 -0.58 8.36
CA ALA A 68 7.84 -1.18 7.45
C ALA A 68 9.12 -1.60 8.18
N THR A 69 9.80 -2.61 7.63
CA THR A 69 11.17 -2.98 8.01
C THR A 69 12.16 -2.49 6.96
N ALA A 70 13.22 -1.84 7.41
CA ALA A 70 14.30 -1.39 6.53
C ALA A 70 15.09 -2.57 5.96
N ALA A 71 15.39 -2.53 4.67
CA ALA A 71 16.34 -3.47 4.06
C ALA A 71 17.79 -3.13 4.48
N THR A 72 18.63 -4.15 4.58
CA THR A 72 20.05 -4.00 4.90
C THR A 72 20.94 -4.66 3.86
N ALA A 73 22.08 -4.04 3.57
CA ALA A 73 23.14 -4.57 2.72
C ALA A 73 24.48 -4.53 3.46
N THR A 74 25.45 -5.33 3.06
CA THR A 74 26.78 -5.29 3.67
C THR A 74 27.89 -5.19 2.62
N TYR A 75 28.91 -4.39 2.94
CA TYR A 75 30.17 -4.34 2.21
C TYR A 75 31.30 -4.70 3.17
N THR A 76 31.93 -5.85 2.93
CA THR A 76 33.06 -6.35 3.75
C THR A 76 34.36 -5.94 3.07
N VAL A 77 35.14 -5.07 3.71
CA VAL A 77 36.47 -4.69 3.23
C VAL A 77 37.44 -5.85 3.42
N THR A 78 38.06 -6.33 2.34
CA THR A 78 39.01 -7.46 2.35
C THR A 78 40.47 -7.03 2.13
N ALA A 79 40.68 -5.88 1.51
CA ALA A 79 42.00 -5.26 1.35
C ALA A 79 41.88 -3.75 1.46
N ILE A 80 42.89 -3.12 2.14
CA ILE A 80 42.86 -1.69 2.42
C ILE A 80 43.32 -0.82 1.24
N GLY A 81 43.99 -1.41 0.23
CA GLY A 81 44.57 -0.67 -0.89
C GLY A 81 45.73 0.25 -0.53
N THR A 82 45.98 1.23 -1.41
CA THR A 82 47.01 2.24 -1.28
C THR A 82 46.42 3.63 -1.10
N ASP A 83 47.23 4.57 -0.57
CA ASP A 83 46.76 5.95 -0.36
C ASP A 83 46.32 6.59 -1.68
N GLY A 84 45.14 7.19 -1.67
CA GLY A 84 44.49 7.75 -2.83
C GLY A 84 43.47 6.87 -3.51
N ASP A 85 43.45 5.56 -3.26
CA ASP A 85 42.41 4.63 -3.75
C ASP A 85 41.04 5.04 -3.25
N THR A 86 40.00 4.77 -4.05
CA THR A 86 38.62 5.19 -3.71
C THR A 86 37.59 4.07 -3.75
N VAL A 87 36.61 4.21 -2.89
CA VAL A 87 35.36 3.38 -2.89
C VAL A 87 34.16 4.32 -2.99
N ASN A 88 33.38 4.20 -4.04
CA ASN A 88 32.12 4.91 -4.21
C ASN A 88 30.96 3.93 -4.08
N ILE A 89 29.94 4.27 -3.30
CA ILE A 89 28.74 3.45 -3.11
C ILE A 89 27.55 4.20 -3.66
N THR A 90 26.83 3.56 -4.59
CA THR A 90 25.66 4.10 -5.26
C THR A 90 24.49 3.12 -5.10
N ILE A 91 23.30 3.63 -4.87
CA ILE A 91 22.06 2.86 -4.79
C ILE A 91 21.16 3.21 -5.98
N ASN A 92 20.73 2.22 -6.73
CA ASN A 92 19.68 2.33 -7.73
C ASN A 92 18.34 2.09 -7.03
N GLU A 93 17.61 3.15 -6.76
CA GLU A 93 16.36 3.11 -6.00
C GLU A 93 15.19 2.62 -6.86
N PRO A 94 14.13 2.08 -6.25
CA PRO A 94 12.88 1.83 -6.93
C PRO A 94 12.37 3.13 -7.61
N GLY A 95 12.07 3.04 -8.92
CA GLY A 95 11.70 4.22 -9.71
C GLY A 95 12.84 4.81 -10.56
N GLY A 96 14.04 4.19 -10.51
CA GLY A 96 15.16 4.51 -11.41
C GLY A 96 16.03 5.67 -10.97
N THR A 97 15.83 6.21 -9.78
CA THR A 97 16.73 7.20 -9.19
C THR A 97 18.03 6.52 -8.74
N SER A 98 19.17 7.14 -9.05
CA SER A 98 20.48 6.69 -8.57
C SER A 98 20.98 7.64 -7.49
N THR A 99 21.16 7.12 -6.28
CA THR A 99 21.57 7.87 -5.10
C THR A 99 23.01 7.51 -4.72
N ASN A 100 23.91 8.50 -4.74
CA ASN A 100 25.29 8.32 -4.30
C ASN A 100 25.38 8.52 -2.78
N LEU A 101 25.88 7.51 -2.07
CA LEU A 101 26.06 7.56 -0.61
C LEU A 101 27.38 8.23 -0.19
N GLY A 102 28.25 8.54 -1.15
CA GLY A 102 29.54 9.20 -0.94
C GLY A 102 30.71 8.39 -1.48
N THR A 103 31.85 9.05 -1.56
CA THR A 103 33.12 8.45 -2.02
C THR A 103 34.14 8.50 -0.89
N TYR A 104 34.55 7.33 -0.43
CA TYR A 104 35.69 7.19 0.46
C TYR A 104 36.98 7.30 -0.35
N LYS A 105 37.96 8.01 0.20
CA LYS A 105 39.34 8.07 -0.32
C LYS A 105 40.29 7.60 0.77
N LYS A 106 41.07 6.55 0.47
CA LYS A 106 42.08 5.98 1.37
C LYS A 106 43.12 7.01 1.77
N VAL A 107 43.39 7.08 3.07
CA VAL A 107 44.43 7.90 3.67
C VAL A 107 45.42 7.06 4.47
N ALA A 108 46.64 7.55 4.71
CA ALA A 108 47.69 6.81 5.38
C ALA A 108 47.33 6.32 6.80
N ALA A 109 46.40 7.01 7.49
CA ALA A 109 45.94 6.66 8.83
C ALA A 109 45.07 5.40 8.84
N ASP A 110 44.41 5.02 7.71
CA ASP A 110 43.50 3.87 7.62
C ASP A 110 44.31 2.59 7.35
N THR A 111 45.01 2.10 8.36
CA THR A 111 45.97 0.98 8.28
C THR A 111 45.33 -0.40 8.41
N THR A 112 44.04 -0.50 8.71
CA THR A 112 43.31 -1.78 8.85
C THR A 112 41.98 -1.76 8.12
N VAL A 113 41.47 -2.93 7.75
CA VAL A 113 40.13 -3.07 7.15
C VAL A 113 39.02 -2.48 8.03
N THR A 114 39.18 -2.53 9.37
CA THR A 114 38.26 -1.94 10.32
C THR A 114 38.23 -0.42 10.25
N LEU A 115 39.41 0.23 10.13
CA LEU A 115 39.50 1.70 9.99
C LEU A 115 38.90 2.15 8.65
N VAL A 116 39.21 1.46 7.55
CA VAL A 116 38.61 1.73 6.23
C VAL A 116 37.08 1.60 6.29
N ALA A 117 36.54 0.52 6.89
CA ALA A 117 35.09 0.34 7.06
C ALA A 117 34.47 1.45 7.92
N THR A 118 35.15 1.88 8.97
CA THR A 118 34.71 2.99 9.83
C THR A 118 34.67 4.32 9.06
N ALA A 119 35.68 4.59 8.24
CA ALA A 119 35.72 5.79 7.42
C ALA A 119 34.62 5.80 6.35
N ILE A 120 34.36 4.67 5.67
CA ILE A 120 33.25 4.51 4.72
C ILE A 120 31.91 4.79 5.44
N THR A 121 31.71 4.19 6.61
CA THR A 121 30.53 4.40 7.44
C THR A 121 30.31 5.87 7.80
N ALA A 122 31.37 6.58 8.18
CA ALA A 122 31.32 8.01 8.51
C ALA A 122 30.87 8.85 7.31
N ILE A 123 31.34 8.54 6.10
CA ILE A 123 30.96 9.25 4.87
C ILE A 123 29.49 9.04 4.56
N ILE A 124 28.99 7.79 4.63
CA ILE A 124 27.57 7.49 4.42
C ILE A 124 26.71 8.28 5.42
N ASN A 125 27.05 8.22 6.71
CA ASN A 125 26.28 8.88 7.76
C ASN A 125 26.33 10.41 7.67
N ALA A 126 27.39 11.00 7.16
CA ALA A 126 27.46 12.43 6.90
C ALA A 126 26.43 12.91 5.85
N GLY A 127 26.05 12.03 4.91
CA GLY A 127 25.04 12.28 3.89
C GLY A 127 23.62 11.90 4.26
N THR A 128 23.37 11.29 5.43
CA THR A 128 22.06 10.72 5.84
C THR A 128 20.92 11.73 5.71
N VAL A 129 21.12 12.99 6.05
CA VAL A 129 20.07 14.04 5.94
C VAL A 129 19.59 14.21 4.49
N ASN A 130 20.47 13.97 3.51
CA ASN A 130 20.16 14.15 2.10
C ASN A 130 19.55 12.91 1.46
N HIS A 131 20.06 11.73 1.78
CA HIS A 131 19.65 10.48 1.12
C HIS A 131 18.86 9.51 2.02
N GLY A 132 18.89 9.67 3.34
CA GLY A 132 18.15 8.88 4.30
C GLY A 132 18.75 7.51 4.65
N TYR A 133 19.82 7.06 3.96
CA TYR A 133 20.54 5.82 4.32
C TYR A 133 21.42 6.07 5.54
N THR A 134 21.55 5.04 6.38
CA THR A 134 22.48 5.02 7.51
C THR A 134 23.43 3.84 7.39
N ALA A 135 24.55 3.91 8.08
CA ALA A 135 25.51 2.81 8.11
C ALA A 135 26.06 2.59 9.53
N SER A 136 26.48 1.35 9.78
CA SER A 136 27.28 0.96 10.94
C SER A 136 28.42 0.09 10.48
N SER A 137 29.51 0.03 11.26
CA SER A 137 30.65 -0.86 10.94
C SER A 137 31.09 -1.68 12.12
N ALA A 138 31.48 -2.93 11.86
CA ALA A 138 32.08 -3.84 12.81
C ALA A 138 33.05 -4.78 12.10
N ALA A 139 34.27 -4.95 12.62
CA ALA A 139 35.27 -5.92 12.15
C ALA A 139 35.52 -5.88 10.62
N GLY A 140 35.56 -4.67 10.03
CA GLY A 140 35.77 -4.50 8.59
C GLY A 140 34.53 -4.64 7.71
N VAL A 141 33.35 -4.88 8.31
CA VAL A 141 32.06 -4.97 7.63
C VAL A 141 31.31 -3.63 7.78
N VAL A 142 30.89 -3.02 6.70
CA VAL A 142 29.97 -1.88 6.64
C VAL A 142 28.57 -2.42 6.41
N THR A 143 27.67 -2.23 7.37
CA THR A 143 26.24 -2.55 7.21
C THR A 143 25.49 -1.27 6.85
N ILE A 144 24.84 -1.26 5.69
CA ILE A 144 24.07 -0.13 5.16
C ILE A 144 22.59 -0.44 5.38
N THR A 145 21.88 0.49 6.00
CA THR A 145 20.44 0.38 6.27
C THR A 145 19.68 1.38 5.40
N ALA A 146 18.74 0.89 4.62
CA ALA A 146 17.90 1.72 3.75
C ALA A 146 16.81 2.46 4.55
N PRO A 147 16.30 3.58 4.04
CA PRO A 147 15.07 4.19 4.56
C PRO A 147 13.90 3.21 4.52
N LYS A 148 13.09 3.19 5.58
CA LYS A 148 11.90 2.30 5.70
C LYS A 148 10.92 2.44 4.55
N ARG A 149 10.82 3.64 3.93
CA ARG A 149 9.93 3.90 2.79
C ARG A 149 10.16 2.96 1.60
N PHE A 150 11.36 2.42 1.45
CA PHE A 150 11.66 1.49 0.36
C PHE A 150 11.19 0.05 0.65
N GLY A 151 10.94 -0.29 1.91
CA GLY A 151 10.41 -1.59 2.31
C GLY A 151 11.10 -2.75 1.61
N SER A 152 10.32 -3.58 0.90
CA SER A 152 10.81 -4.71 0.11
C SER A 152 11.36 -4.33 -1.27
N GLY A 153 11.22 -3.08 -1.72
CA GLY A 153 11.59 -2.66 -3.08
C GLY A 153 13.07 -2.75 -3.40
N LEU A 154 13.93 -2.81 -2.38
CA LEU A 154 15.37 -3.02 -2.56
C LEU A 154 15.81 -4.49 -2.40
N ASN A 155 14.91 -5.42 -2.08
CA ASN A 155 15.27 -6.84 -1.84
C ASN A 155 15.57 -7.61 -3.13
N THR A 156 15.33 -7.03 -4.29
CA THR A 156 15.46 -7.72 -5.58
C THR A 156 16.47 -7.04 -6.48
N GLY A 157 17.12 -7.81 -7.33
CA GLY A 157 18.12 -7.30 -8.27
C GLY A 157 19.45 -6.96 -7.61
N THR A 158 20.13 -5.96 -8.15
CA THR A 158 21.42 -5.47 -7.68
C THR A 158 21.35 -3.94 -7.42
N PRO A 159 20.51 -3.51 -6.45
CA PRO A 159 20.31 -2.08 -6.22
C PRO A 159 21.55 -1.36 -5.71
N ILE A 160 22.43 -2.02 -4.94
CA ILE A 160 23.67 -1.40 -4.48
C ILE A 160 24.83 -1.74 -5.41
N VAL A 161 25.55 -0.71 -5.80
CA VAL A 161 26.74 -0.79 -6.67
C VAL A 161 27.91 -0.17 -5.93
N VAL A 162 29.03 -0.90 -5.86
CA VAL A 162 30.29 -0.41 -5.32
C VAL A 162 31.28 -0.26 -6.46
N THR A 163 31.74 0.96 -6.69
CA THR A 163 32.78 1.28 -7.68
C THR A 163 34.10 1.55 -6.98
N ILE A 164 35.11 0.79 -7.33
CA ILE A 164 36.44 0.85 -6.72
C ILE A 164 37.46 1.36 -7.76
N VAL A 165 38.31 2.27 -7.33
CA VAL A 165 39.48 2.69 -8.10
C VAL A 165 40.71 2.42 -7.24
N GLY A 166 41.66 1.61 -7.76
CA GLY A 166 42.87 1.19 -7.07
C GLY A 166 42.82 -0.24 -6.55
N ALA A 167 43.54 -0.52 -5.47
CA ALA A 167 43.76 -1.84 -4.91
C ALA A 167 42.90 -2.15 -3.66
N ILE A 168 42.01 -1.26 -3.27
CA ILE A 168 41.01 -1.58 -2.23
C ILE A 168 40.16 -2.74 -2.76
N ALA A 169 39.85 -3.74 -1.89
CA ALA A 169 38.99 -4.82 -2.27
C ALA A 169 37.93 -5.09 -1.18
N GLY A 170 36.80 -5.62 -1.60
CA GLY A 170 35.70 -5.99 -0.68
C GLY A 170 34.67 -6.86 -1.33
N THR A 171 33.82 -7.48 -0.49
CA THR A 171 32.70 -8.30 -0.90
C THR A 171 31.39 -7.62 -0.57
N LEU A 172 30.52 -7.52 -1.57
CA LEU A 172 29.20 -6.91 -1.46
C LEU A 172 28.12 -7.97 -1.30
N VAL A 173 27.24 -7.80 -0.30
CA VAL A 173 25.95 -8.51 -0.20
C VAL A 173 24.85 -7.49 -0.43
N GLN A 174 23.96 -7.80 -1.36
CA GLN A 174 22.85 -6.93 -1.77
C GLN A 174 21.82 -6.77 -0.64
N PHE A 175 20.95 -5.76 -0.78
CA PHE A 175 19.87 -5.51 0.18
C PHE A 175 18.96 -6.72 0.33
N SER A 176 18.55 -6.99 1.58
CA SER A 176 17.61 -8.02 1.95
C SER A 176 16.88 -7.69 3.26
N GLY A 177 15.84 -8.46 3.58
CA GLY A 177 15.12 -8.34 4.86
C GLY A 177 14.17 -7.14 4.96
N GLY A 178 14.05 -6.32 3.93
CA GLY A 178 13.06 -5.25 3.90
C GLY A 178 11.63 -5.78 3.82
N VAL A 179 10.70 -5.14 4.57
CA VAL A 179 9.27 -5.43 4.54
C VAL A 179 8.51 -4.16 4.21
N ALA A 180 7.60 -4.24 3.25
CA ALA A 180 6.82 -3.10 2.80
C ALA A 180 5.81 -2.63 3.86
N SER A 181 5.50 -1.32 3.87
CA SER A 181 4.42 -0.77 4.67
C SER A 181 3.06 -1.13 4.05
N LEU A 182 2.21 -1.78 4.84
CA LEU A 182 0.80 -1.98 4.49
C LEU A 182 -0.01 -0.72 4.79
N GLN A 183 0.31 -0.03 5.88
CA GLN A 183 -0.40 1.18 6.29
C GLN A 183 -0.28 2.30 5.26
N ALA A 184 0.87 2.44 4.60
CA ALA A 184 1.05 3.43 3.54
C ALA A 184 0.10 3.19 2.34
N VAL A 185 -0.17 1.92 1.99
CA VAL A 185 -1.13 1.55 0.93
C VAL A 185 -2.56 1.88 1.36
N TRP A 186 -2.96 1.53 2.58
CA TRP A 186 -4.31 1.82 3.10
C TRP A 186 -4.54 3.34 3.21
N HIS A 187 -3.55 4.05 3.77
CA HIS A 187 -3.57 5.50 3.87
C HIS A 187 -3.72 6.15 2.49
N TYR A 188 -3.01 5.64 1.47
CA TYR A 188 -3.11 6.14 0.11
C TYR A 188 -4.56 6.09 -0.41
N HIS A 189 -5.22 4.93 -0.33
CA HIS A 189 -6.60 4.79 -0.81
C HIS A 189 -7.59 5.67 -0.04
N ILE A 190 -7.45 5.77 1.28
CA ILE A 190 -8.29 6.62 2.13
C ILE A 190 -8.06 8.11 1.82
N LYS A 191 -6.79 8.52 1.66
CA LYS A 191 -6.42 9.89 1.29
C LYS A 191 -6.98 10.28 -0.07
N GLU A 192 -6.88 9.39 -1.06
CA GLU A 192 -7.42 9.63 -2.39
C GLU A 192 -8.96 9.73 -2.39
N TYR A 193 -9.65 8.96 -1.54
CA TYR A 193 -11.09 9.12 -1.33
C TYR A 193 -11.43 10.53 -0.82
N PHE A 194 -10.81 10.96 0.28
CA PHE A 194 -11.08 12.28 0.84
C PHE A 194 -10.57 13.44 -0.04
N ARG A 195 -9.59 13.21 -0.89
CA ARG A 195 -9.18 14.19 -1.91
C ARG A 195 -10.30 14.47 -2.91
N MET A 196 -11.06 13.44 -3.29
CA MET A 196 -12.18 13.56 -4.23
C MET A 196 -13.47 13.96 -3.52
N GLN A 197 -13.70 13.47 -2.31
CA GLN A 197 -14.91 13.73 -1.52
C GLN A 197 -14.56 14.20 -0.10
N PRO A 198 -14.22 15.51 0.07
CA PRO A 198 -13.78 16.05 1.36
C PRO A 198 -14.85 16.02 2.47
N SER A 199 -16.13 16.02 2.11
CA SER A 199 -17.26 15.96 3.04
C SER A 199 -17.85 14.56 3.20
N GLY A 200 -17.19 13.53 2.63
CA GLY A 200 -17.66 12.16 2.67
C GLY A 200 -17.53 11.51 4.04
N LEU A 201 -18.32 10.47 4.26
CA LEU A 201 -18.17 9.57 5.41
C LEU A 201 -17.68 8.23 4.89
N LEU A 202 -16.50 7.80 5.34
CA LEU A 202 -15.87 6.55 4.91
C LEU A 202 -15.83 5.54 6.06
N PHE A 203 -16.48 4.40 5.87
CA PHE A 203 -16.31 3.24 6.74
C PHE A 203 -15.11 2.42 6.27
N VAL A 204 -14.17 2.16 7.15
CA VAL A 204 -12.98 1.34 6.88
C VAL A 204 -13.03 0.11 7.77
N GLY A 205 -12.90 -1.06 7.15
CA GLY A 205 -12.85 -2.34 7.83
C GLY A 205 -11.52 -3.06 7.59
N PHE A 206 -10.94 -3.65 8.65
CA PHE A 206 -9.76 -4.52 8.55
C PHE A 206 -10.13 -5.95 8.90
N PHE A 207 -10.12 -6.83 7.91
CA PHE A 207 -10.50 -8.22 8.05
C PHE A 207 -9.28 -9.15 7.91
N ALA A 208 -9.38 -10.34 8.50
CA ALA A 208 -8.34 -11.35 8.31
C ALA A 208 -8.29 -11.77 6.84
N VAL A 209 -7.08 -12.03 6.34
CA VAL A 209 -6.94 -12.63 5.00
C VAL A 209 -7.53 -14.04 5.04
N PRO A 210 -8.61 -14.31 4.32
CA PRO A 210 -9.24 -15.63 4.35
C PRO A 210 -8.46 -16.62 3.46
N VAL A 211 -8.65 -17.91 3.69
CA VAL A 211 -8.14 -18.96 2.80
C VAL A 211 -8.84 -18.90 1.44
N THR A 212 -10.16 -18.64 1.47
CA THR A 212 -10.99 -18.43 0.27
C THR A 212 -11.87 -17.22 0.52
N TYR A 213 -11.88 -16.27 -0.43
CA TYR A 213 -12.71 -15.08 -0.32
C TYR A 213 -14.17 -15.43 -0.61
N ASP A 214 -15.07 -15.02 0.29
CA ASP A 214 -16.51 -15.08 0.12
C ASP A 214 -17.18 -13.71 0.17
N PHE A 215 -16.40 -12.67 0.53
CA PHE A 215 -16.79 -11.26 0.59
C PHE A 215 -17.92 -10.95 1.57
N THR A 216 -18.17 -11.81 2.56
CA THR A 216 -19.18 -11.58 3.61
C THR A 216 -18.87 -10.38 4.49
N GLU A 217 -17.64 -9.88 4.44
CA GLU A 217 -17.19 -8.63 5.07
C GLU A 217 -18.01 -7.42 4.59
N ILE A 218 -18.49 -7.43 3.34
CA ILE A 218 -19.39 -6.40 2.79
C ILE A 218 -20.69 -6.33 3.62
N GLN A 219 -21.29 -7.47 3.91
CA GLN A 219 -22.48 -7.56 4.75
C GLN A 219 -22.17 -7.11 6.18
N THR A 220 -21.05 -7.53 6.73
CA THR A 220 -20.60 -7.14 8.07
C THR A 220 -20.45 -5.62 8.18
N MET A 221 -19.84 -4.98 7.19
CA MET A 221 -19.70 -3.51 7.14
C MET A 221 -21.05 -2.81 7.01
N GLN A 222 -21.95 -3.33 6.17
CA GLN A 222 -23.26 -2.73 5.96
C GLN A 222 -24.15 -2.84 7.21
N VAL A 223 -24.09 -3.97 7.91
CA VAL A 223 -24.78 -4.15 9.20
C VAL A 223 -24.21 -3.20 10.26
N PHE A 224 -22.88 -3.07 10.35
CA PHE A 224 -22.23 -2.12 11.27
C PHE A 224 -22.65 -0.67 10.98
N ALA A 225 -22.78 -0.31 9.72
CA ALA A 225 -23.22 1.02 9.28
C ALA A 225 -24.75 1.21 9.35
N ASN A 226 -25.53 0.24 9.88
CA ASN A 226 -27.00 0.26 9.92
C ASN A 226 -27.64 0.51 8.53
N GLY A 227 -27.11 -0.11 7.48
CA GLY A 227 -27.63 0.00 6.13
C GLY A 227 -27.32 1.32 5.42
N LYS A 228 -26.40 2.12 5.94
CA LYS A 228 -26.13 3.47 5.40
C LYS A 228 -25.11 3.50 4.27
N ILE A 229 -24.28 2.48 4.12
CA ILE A 229 -23.27 2.46 3.04
C ILE A 229 -23.99 2.34 1.70
N ARG A 230 -23.66 3.24 0.76
CA ARG A 230 -24.24 3.26 -0.60
C ARG A 230 -23.31 2.61 -1.62
N GLN A 231 -22.00 2.68 -1.38
CA GLN A 231 -20.98 2.15 -2.28
C GLN A 231 -19.80 1.60 -1.49
N ILE A 232 -19.18 0.55 -2.02
CA ILE A 232 -18.02 -0.09 -1.39
C ILE A 232 -16.90 -0.26 -2.43
N GLY A 233 -15.67 0.04 -2.02
CA GLY A 233 -14.48 -0.27 -2.78
C GLY A 233 -13.72 -1.43 -2.14
N ILE A 234 -13.58 -2.55 -2.83
CA ILE A 234 -12.85 -3.72 -2.32
C ILE A 234 -11.44 -3.72 -2.85
N TYR A 235 -10.46 -3.65 -1.94
CA TYR A 235 -9.05 -3.84 -2.27
C TYR A 235 -8.61 -5.27 -1.95
N LYS A 236 -8.53 -6.10 -2.99
CA LYS A 236 -7.99 -7.46 -2.92
C LYS A 236 -6.60 -7.49 -3.52
N ASP A 237 -5.61 -7.76 -2.70
CA ASP A 237 -4.21 -7.82 -3.09
C ASP A 237 -3.83 -9.20 -3.68
N GLY A 238 -3.03 -9.18 -4.76
CA GLY A 238 -2.30 -10.36 -5.23
C GLY A 238 -3.00 -11.22 -6.28
N THR A 239 -4.22 -10.90 -6.74
CA THR A 239 -4.92 -11.69 -7.76
C THR A 239 -5.54 -10.81 -8.85
N THR A 240 -5.65 -11.35 -10.06
CA THR A 240 -6.43 -10.72 -11.13
C THR A 240 -7.93 -10.79 -10.83
N PRO A 241 -8.75 -9.84 -11.34
CA PRO A 241 -10.20 -9.93 -11.26
C PRO A 241 -10.68 -11.26 -11.83
N SER A 242 -11.60 -11.92 -11.15
CA SER A 242 -12.20 -13.17 -11.61
C SER A 242 -13.72 -13.06 -11.67
N THR A 243 -14.33 -13.80 -12.60
CA THR A 243 -15.80 -13.93 -12.67
C THR A 243 -16.36 -14.54 -11.40
N GLY A 244 -15.61 -15.48 -10.77
CA GLY A 244 -15.99 -16.11 -9.51
C GLY A 244 -16.11 -15.10 -8.38
N ASP A 245 -15.09 -14.24 -8.19
CA ASP A 245 -15.13 -13.20 -7.15
C ASP A 245 -16.31 -12.24 -7.37
N MET A 246 -16.51 -11.78 -8.61
CA MET A 246 -17.60 -10.85 -8.91
C MET A 246 -18.98 -11.49 -8.72
N GLY A 247 -19.13 -12.79 -9.03
CA GLY A 247 -20.34 -13.55 -8.75
C GLY A 247 -20.62 -13.70 -7.25
N LEU A 248 -19.59 -13.96 -6.43
CA LEU A 248 -19.70 -14.03 -4.97
C LEU A 248 -20.09 -12.67 -4.39
N ILE A 249 -19.46 -11.58 -4.82
CA ILE A 249 -19.82 -10.22 -4.41
C ILE A 249 -21.28 -9.94 -4.75
N GLN A 250 -21.74 -10.23 -5.99
CA GLN A 250 -23.13 -10.04 -6.38
C GLN A 250 -24.09 -10.86 -5.54
N GLY A 251 -23.70 -12.08 -5.15
CA GLY A 251 -24.50 -12.94 -4.24
C GLY A 251 -24.69 -12.29 -2.86
N VAL A 252 -23.64 -11.67 -2.31
CA VAL A 252 -23.74 -10.91 -1.05
C VAL A 252 -24.63 -9.69 -1.20
N LEU A 253 -24.57 -8.99 -2.33
CA LEU A 253 -25.43 -7.82 -2.61
C LEU A 253 -26.89 -8.22 -2.73
N ASN A 254 -27.20 -9.35 -3.36
CA ASN A 254 -28.55 -9.89 -3.43
C ASN A 254 -29.08 -10.23 -2.03
N THR A 255 -28.24 -10.75 -1.15
CA THR A 255 -28.61 -11.00 0.25
C THR A 255 -28.92 -9.69 0.98
N LEU A 256 -28.11 -8.64 0.78
CA LEU A 256 -28.34 -7.31 1.36
C LEU A 256 -29.64 -6.68 0.85
N ASP A 257 -30.01 -6.89 -0.42
CA ASP A 257 -31.28 -6.44 -0.96
C ASP A 257 -32.47 -7.11 -0.20
N THR A 258 -32.38 -8.39 0.07
CA THR A 258 -33.44 -9.11 0.86
C THR A 258 -33.51 -8.61 2.29
N LEU A 259 -32.41 -8.13 2.85
CA LEU A 259 -32.35 -7.55 4.19
C LEU A 259 -32.74 -6.06 4.22
N HIS A 260 -33.18 -5.50 3.12
CA HIS A 260 -33.49 -4.07 2.96
C HIS A 260 -32.34 -3.11 3.30
N MET A 261 -31.10 -3.55 3.07
CA MET A 261 -29.88 -2.77 3.26
C MET A 261 -29.05 -2.71 1.95
N PRO A 262 -29.62 -2.26 0.85
CA PRO A 262 -28.97 -2.33 -0.46
C PRO A 262 -27.71 -1.48 -0.52
N ILE A 263 -26.72 -1.99 -1.26
CA ILE A 263 -25.56 -1.24 -1.72
C ILE A 263 -25.73 -1.04 -3.23
N SER A 264 -25.58 0.20 -3.69
CA SER A 264 -25.85 0.57 -5.08
C SER A 264 -24.73 0.16 -6.03
N CYS A 265 -23.49 0.22 -5.56
CA CYS A 265 -22.31 -0.07 -6.37
C CYS A 265 -21.19 -0.68 -5.53
N VAL A 266 -20.57 -1.72 -6.05
CA VAL A 266 -19.31 -2.25 -5.51
C VAL A 266 -18.21 -2.12 -6.56
N LEU A 267 -17.13 -1.43 -6.20
CA LEU A 267 -15.91 -1.35 -6.97
C LEU A 267 -14.94 -2.42 -6.49
N TYR A 268 -14.66 -3.37 -7.34
CA TYR A 268 -13.72 -4.43 -7.06
C TYR A 268 -12.39 -4.20 -7.75
N THR A 269 -11.30 -4.28 -7.00
CA THR A 269 -9.95 -4.15 -7.56
C THR A 269 -9.06 -5.29 -7.09
N ALA A 270 -8.22 -5.76 -8.00
CA ALA A 270 -7.23 -6.79 -7.76
C ALA A 270 -5.87 -6.37 -8.31
N ASN A 271 -4.84 -7.12 -7.98
CA ASN A 271 -3.50 -6.86 -8.48
C ASN A 271 -3.41 -7.12 -9.98
N MET A 272 -3.06 -6.07 -10.74
CA MET A 272 -2.94 -6.08 -12.20
C MET A 272 -1.48 -5.90 -12.67
N VAL A 273 -0.52 -6.04 -11.78
CA VAL A 273 0.89 -5.69 -12.00
C VAL A 273 1.52 -6.39 -13.20
N SER A 274 1.15 -7.63 -13.43
CA SER A 274 1.77 -8.46 -14.47
C SER A 274 0.98 -8.53 -15.78
N ILE A 275 -0.09 -7.72 -15.93
CA ILE A 275 -0.89 -7.75 -17.17
C ILE A 275 -0.21 -6.91 -18.24
N THR A 276 0.44 -7.58 -19.15
CA THR A 276 1.06 -6.98 -20.35
C THR A 276 0.16 -7.08 -21.57
N ASP A 277 -0.87 -7.94 -21.53
CA ASP A 277 -1.81 -8.18 -22.63
C ASP A 277 -3.25 -8.14 -22.09
N LEU A 278 -4.02 -7.17 -22.54
CA LEU A 278 -5.43 -6.99 -22.14
C LEU A 278 -6.33 -8.14 -22.59
N THR A 279 -5.92 -8.92 -23.59
CA THR A 279 -6.68 -10.09 -24.06
C THR A 279 -6.67 -11.24 -23.05
N THR A 280 -5.73 -11.21 -22.10
CA THR A 280 -5.65 -12.20 -21.00
C THR A 280 -6.59 -11.88 -19.85
N LEU A 281 -7.22 -10.70 -19.85
CA LEU A 281 -8.24 -10.35 -18.86
C LEU A 281 -9.47 -11.23 -19.03
N THR A 282 -10.05 -11.60 -17.90
CA THR A 282 -11.31 -12.35 -17.88
C THR A 282 -12.41 -11.52 -18.56
N ASP A 283 -13.14 -12.15 -19.49
CA ASP A 283 -14.31 -11.55 -20.11
C ASP A 283 -15.44 -11.45 -19.07
N LEU A 284 -15.79 -10.21 -18.71
CA LEU A 284 -16.83 -9.90 -17.74
C LEU A 284 -18.21 -9.63 -18.39
N ASN A 285 -18.31 -9.60 -19.72
CA ASN A 285 -19.53 -9.25 -20.44
C ASN A 285 -20.68 -10.24 -20.22
N LEU A 286 -20.35 -11.51 -19.97
CA LEU A 286 -21.34 -12.56 -19.73
C LEU A 286 -21.71 -12.72 -18.25
N LEU A 287 -21.15 -11.90 -17.38
CA LEU A 287 -21.38 -11.98 -15.95
C LEU A 287 -22.62 -11.20 -15.55
N ASN A 288 -23.59 -11.91 -14.93
CA ASN A 288 -24.77 -11.27 -14.35
C ASN A 288 -24.46 -10.68 -12.96
N ALA A 289 -23.68 -9.60 -12.95
CA ALA A 289 -23.30 -8.89 -11.73
C ALA A 289 -23.50 -7.36 -11.91
N PRO A 290 -24.75 -6.89 -12.04
CA PRO A 290 -25.05 -5.52 -12.45
C PRO A 290 -24.62 -4.46 -11.45
N LYS A 291 -24.35 -4.83 -10.18
CA LYS A 291 -23.91 -3.91 -9.13
C LYS A 291 -22.39 -3.95 -8.88
N VAL A 292 -21.64 -4.75 -9.64
CA VAL A 292 -20.21 -4.93 -9.44
C VAL A 292 -19.44 -4.39 -10.64
N SER A 293 -18.49 -3.50 -10.40
CA SER A 293 -17.61 -2.95 -11.42
C SER A 293 -16.15 -3.20 -11.05
N SER A 294 -15.31 -3.51 -12.04
CA SER A 294 -13.87 -3.67 -11.82
C SER A 294 -13.13 -2.36 -12.06
N VAL A 295 -12.30 -1.97 -11.11
CA VAL A 295 -11.34 -0.87 -11.27
C VAL A 295 -10.01 -1.48 -11.68
N ILE A 296 -9.64 -1.29 -12.94
CA ILE A 296 -8.43 -1.88 -13.55
C ILE A 296 -7.31 -0.86 -13.79
N SER A 297 -7.56 0.42 -13.51
CA SER A 297 -6.54 1.44 -13.66
C SER A 297 -5.54 1.40 -12.51
N GLN A 298 -4.25 1.37 -12.85
CA GLN A 298 -3.16 1.54 -11.90
C GLN A 298 -2.75 3.00 -11.85
N ASP A 299 -2.45 3.52 -10.65
CA ASP A 299 -1.80 4.81 -10.53
C ASP A 299 -0.33 4.66 -10.95
N GLY A 300 -0.04 5.05 -12.18
CA GLY A 300 1.29 4.92 -12.80
C GLY A 300 2.24 6.07 -12.50
N ALA A 301 1.85 7.02 -11.65
CA ALA A 301 2.63 8.22 -11.35
C ALA A 301 2.64 8.55 -9.86
N GLY A 302 3.63 9.36 -9.45
CA GLY A 302 3.69 9.89 -8.10
C GLY A 302 3.75 8.82 -7.00
N LEU A 303 2.98 9.03 -5.93
CA LEU A 303 3.00 8.17 -4.75
C LEU A 303 2.47 6.76 -5.03
N GLY A 304 1.47 6.62 -5.89
CA GLY A 304 0.92 5.31 -6.25
C GLY A 304 1.96 4.43 -6.95
N ASN A 305 2.71 4.98 -7.91
CA ASN A 305 3.81 4.27 -8.56
C ASN A 305 4.93 3.93 -7.56
N PHE A 306 5.30 4.86 -6.69
CA PHE A 306 6.30 4.59 -5.66
C PHE A 306 5.88 3.44 -4.73
N LEU A 307 4.64 3.44 -4.25
CA LEU A 307 4.10 2.36 -3.43
C LEU A 307 4.08 1.02 -4.19
N PHE A 308 3.73 1.02 -5.47
CA PHE A 308 3.83 -0.18 -6.31
C PHE A 308 5.26 -0.73 -6.34
N LEU A 309 6.24 0.11 -6.65
CA LEU A 309 7.65 -0.29 -6.76
C LEU A 309 8.24 -0.77 -5.42
N THR A 310 7.76 -0.26 -4.30
CA THR A 310 8.27 -0.60 -2.97
C THR A 310 7.54 -1.75 -2.30
N THR A 311 6.29 -2.02 -2.70
CA THR A 311 5.46 -3.08 -2.10
C THR A 311 5.27 -4.29 -3.00
N GLY A 312 5.46 -4.13 -4.31
CA GLY A 312 5.10 -5.12 -5.33
C GLY A 312 3.59 -5.30 -5.51
N LYS A 313 2.78 -4.39 -4.94
CA LYS A 313 1.32 -4.45 -4.95
C LYS A 313 0.75 -3.48 -5.96
N SER A 314 -0.27 -3.89 -6.71
CA SER A 314 -0.97 -2.97 -7.60
C SER A 314 -1.66 -1.88 -6.81
N ILE A 315 -1.30 -0.64 -7.09
CA ILE A 315 -1.92 0.54 -6.49
C ILE A 315 -2.88 1.13 -7.51
N THR A 316 -4.14 0.74 -7.38
CA THR A 316 -5.21 1.18 -8.27
C THR A 316 -5.75 2.55 -7.87
N THR A 317 -6.54 3.16 -8.73
CA THR A 317 -7.25 4.41 -8.44
C THR A 317 -8.52 4.20 -7.61
N LEU A 318 -8.65 3.07 -6.89
CA LEU A 318 -9.86 2.69 -6.14
C LEU A 318 -10.38 3.80 -5.24
N GLY A 319 -9.53 4.39 -4.40
CA GLY A 319 -9.93 5.45 -3.49
C GLY A 319 -10.47 6.67 -4.23
N ALA A 320 -9.76 7.14 -5.26
CA ALA A 320 -10.19 8.27 -6.07
C ALA A 320 -11.51 7.98 -6.82
N THR A 321 -11.65 6.80 -7.40
CA THR A 321 -12.87 6.39 -8.11
C THR A 321 -14.06 6.34 -7.17
N LEU A 322 -13.89 5.74 -5.97
CA LEU A 322 -14.93 5.68 -4.95
C LEU A 322 -15.35 7.08 -4.48
N GLY A 323 -14.38 7.97 -4.25
CA GLY A 323 -14.66 9.36 -3.88
C GLY A 323 -15.37 10.15 -4.99
N THR A 324 -15.04 9.90 -6.27
CA THR A 324 -15.69 10.54 -7.41
C THR A 324 -17.15 10.11 -7.54
N ILE A 325 -17.44 8.81 -7.36
CA ILE A 325 -18.81 8.31 -7.39
C ILE A 325 -19.61 8.89 -6.21
N ALA A 326 -18.99 9.03 -5.04
CA ALA A 326 -19.61 9.65 -3.88
C ALA A 326 -19.91 11.15 -4.08
N LEU A 327 -19.25 11.82 -5.02
CA LEU A 327 -19.47 13.23 -5.35
C LEU A 327 -20.64 13.43 -6.32
N SER A 328 -20.96 12.43 -7.15
CA SER A 328 -22.02 12.49 -8.18
C SER A 328 -23.40 12.26 -7.60
#